data_49be20c4e43f324aec9a193f1f5d82cc
#
_entry.id   49be20c4e43f324aec9a193f1f5d82cc
#
_cell.length_a   1.000
_cell.length_b   1.000
_cell.length_c   1.000
_cell.angle_alpha   90.00
_cell.angle_beta   90.00
_cell.angle_gamma   90.00
#
_symmetry.space_group_name_H-M   'P 1'
#
loop_
_entity.id
_entity.type
_entity.pdbx_description
1 polymer ?
#
loop_
_entity_poly.entity_id
_entity_poly.type
_entity_poly.pdbx_seq_one_letter_code
_entity_poly.pdbx_strand_id
1 'polypeptide(L)'
;MDISELLAFSVKNKASDLHLSAGLPPMIRVHGDVRRINLPPLEHKDVHGMIYDIMNDGQRKVYEEMLEIDFSFAIPGLARFRVNAYNQERGASAVLRTIPSKILSLEELNAPKIFAEFALKPRGLVLVTGPTGSGKSTTLAAMVNHLNENEYGHILTIEDPIEFVHESKKCLINQREVGPHTLSFNNALRSALREDPDCILVGELRDLETIRLALSAAETGHLVFGTLHTSSAAKTIDRIVDVFPADEKEMVRAMLSESLQAVISQTLLKTKDGTGRVAAHEIMVATPAIRNLIREAKIAQMYSAIQTGSGVGMQTLDQNLTDLVRRNIISGAAARSAAKSPENFPG
;
A
#
# COMPACT_ATOMS: atom_id res chain seq x y z
N MET A 1 2.38 7.05 33.97
CA MET A 1 1.72 6.09 33.05
C MET A 1 2.69 5.83 31.93
N ASP A 2 2.96 4.58 31.62
CA ASP A 2 3.90 4.21 30.54
C ASP A 2 3.12 4.07 29.21
N ILE A 3 3.67 4.65 28.14
CA ILE A 3 3.08 4.54 26.81
C ILE A 3 3.02 3.09 26.33
N SER A 4 3.98 2.25 26.71
CA SER A 4 4.02 0.84 26.37
C SER A 4 2.84 0.06 26.91
N GLU A 5 2.35 0.41 28.11
CA GLU A 5 1.15 -0.20 28.70
C GLU A 5 -0.11 0.18 27.92
N LEU A 6 -0.23 1.44 27.51
CA LEU A 6 -1.36 1.91 26.69
C LEU A 6 -1.36 1.26 25.31
N LEU A 7 -0.18 1.09 24.70
CA LEU A 7 -0.03 0.43 23.41
C LEU A 7 -0.36 -1.07 23.51
N ALA A 8 0.10 -1.74 24.57
CA ALA A 8 -0.25 -3.14 24.82
C ALA A 8 -1.76 -3.31 25.02
N PHE A 9 -2.39 -2.40 25.76
CA PHE A 9 -3.84 -2.37 25.91
C PHE A 9 -4.57 -2.17 24.58
N SER A 10 -4.09 -1.23 23.75
CA SER A 10 -4.61 -0.95 22.42
C SER A 10 -4.57 -2.20 21.53
N VAL A 11 -3.42 -2.86 21.46
CA VAL A 11 -3.22 -4.10 20.66
C VAL A 11 -4.13 -5.23 21.19
N LYS A 12 -4.20 -5.43 22.49
CA LYS A 12 -5.06 -6.45 23.13
C LYS A 12 -6.54 -6.26 22.79
N ASN A 13 -6.98 -5.01 22.68
CA ASN A 13 -8.36 -4.65 22.32
C ASN A 13 -8.59 -4.56 20.80
N LYS A 14 -7.61 -4.96 19.98
CA LYS A 14 -7.67 -4.90 18.51
C LYS A 14 -8.00 -3.50 17.99
N ALA A 15 -7.52 -2.47 18.69
CA ALA A 15 -7.68 -1.10 18.26
C ALA A 15 -6.78 -0.80 17.05
N SER A 16 -7.29 -0.03 16.12
CA SER A 16 -6.53 0.45 14.98
C SER A 16 -5.61 1.61 15.36
N ASP A 17 -6.05 2.46 16.28
CA ASP A 17 -5.33 3.66 16.68
C ASP A 17 -5.47 3.89 18.19
N LEU A 18 -4.39 4.38 18.81
CA LEU A 18 -4.38 5.00 20.14
C LEU A 18 -4.30 6.50 19.96
N HIS A 19 -5.15 7.24 20.63
CA HIS A 19 -5.16 8.70 20.66
C HIS A 19 -4.77 9.21 22.04
N LEU A 20 -3.73 10.00 22.09
CA LEU A 20 -3.28 10.76 23.26
C LEU A 20 -3.53 12.23 23.00
N SER A 21 -4.24 12.91 23.90
CA SER A 21 -4.54 14.33 23.76
C SER A 21 -4.56 15.00 25.12
N ALA A 22 -3.76 16.05 25.30
CA ALA A 22 -3.78 16.83 26.52
C ALA A 22 -5.19 17.31 26.86
N GLY A 23 -5.60 17.19 28.10
CA GLY A 23 -6.92 17.55 28.62
C GLY A 23 -7.99 16.45 28.54
N LEU A 24 -7.66 15.29 27.97
CA LEU A 24 -8.60 14.18 27.77
C LEU A 24 -7.99 12.85 28.23
N PRO A 25 -8.82 11.87 28.65
CA PRO A 25 -8.34 10.51 28.85
C PRO A 25 -7.78 9.93 27.54
N PRO A 26 -6.86 8.97 27.59
CA PRO A 26 -6.46 8.21 26.41
C PRO A 26 -7.68 7.58 25.74
N MET A 27 -7.67 7.52 24.41
CA MET A 27 -8.75 6.92 23.63
C MET A 27 -8.20 5.90 22.65
N ILE A 28 -8.98 4.91 22.31
CA ILE A 28 -8.66 3.92 21.28
C ILE A 28 -9.77 3.89 20.22
N ARG A 29 -9.35 3.66 18.97
CA ARG A 29 -10.31 3.42 17.87
C ARG A 29 -10.50 1.92 17.69
N VAL A 30 -11.74 1.45 17.90
CA VAL A 30 -12.13 0.03 17.74
C VAL A 30 -13.31 -0.03 16.79
N HIS A 31 -13.21 -0.81 15.73
CA HIS A 31 -14.24 -0.93 14.68
C HIS A 31 -14.72 0.43 14.10
N GLY A 32 -13.84 1.40 14.03
CA GLY A 32 -14.14 2.74 13.53
C GLY A 32 -14.55 3.77 14.59
N ASP A 33 -14.99 3.33 15.77
CA ASP A 33 -15.42 4.21 16.85
C ASP A 33 -14.28 4.57 17.80
N VAL A 34 -14.16 5.85 18.13
CA VAL A 34 -13.20 6.34 19.15
C VAL A 34 -13.85 6.23 20.53
N ARG A 35 -13.23 5.45 21.41
CA ARG A 35 -13.72 5.17 22.77
C ARG A 35 -12.71 5.58 23.82
N ARG A 36 -13.17 6.16 24.91
CA ARG A 36 -12.34 6.53 26.05
C ARG A 36 -11.88 5.28 26.81
N ILE A 37 -10.61 5.27 27.20
CA ILE A 37 -10.11 4.34 28.20
C ILE A 37 -10.49 4.90 29.57
N ASN A 38 -10.86 4.03 30.50
CA ASN A 38 -11.24 4.44 31.85
C ASN A 38 -10.01 4.81 32.69
N LEU A 39 -9.42 5.95 32.33
CA LEU A 39 -8.26 6.55 32.98
C LEU A 39 -8.50 8.05 33.16
N PRO A 40 -7.79 8.72 34.08
CA PRO A 40 -7.92 10.17 34.23
C PRO A 40 -7.46 10.93 32.98
N PRO A 41 -7.94 12.16 32.77
CA PRO A 41 -7.43 13.05 31.74
C PRO A 41 -5.92 13.24 31.85
N LEU A 42 -5.23 13.23 30.72
CA LEU A 42 -3.79 13.47 30.63
C LEU A 42 -3.51 14.96 30.61
N GLU A 43 -2.50 15.41 31.35
CA GLU A 43 -1.99 16.76 31.23
C GLU A 43 -1.01 16.87 30.03
N HIS A 44 -0.72 18.10 29.59
CA HIS A 44 0.26 18.36 28.52
C HIS A 44 1.60 17.67 28.81
N LYS A 45 2.12 17.79 30.05
CA LYS A 45 3.39 17.19 30.45
C LYS A 45 3.39 15.66 30.33
N ASP A 46 2.24 15.02 30.59
CA ASP A 46 2.14 13.57 30.51
C ASP A 46 2.17 13.09 29.05
N VAL A 47 1.41 13.74 28.18
CA VAL A 47 1.39 13.43 26.75
C VAL A 47 2.74 13.72 26.12
N HIS A 48 3.32 14.89 26.40
CA HIS A 48 4.64 15.28 25.90
C HIS A 48 5.73 14.28 26.35
N GLY A 49 5.74 13.89 27.62
CA GLY A 49 6.68 12.90 28.14
C GLY A 49 6.56 11.55 27.46
N MET A 50 5.33 11.03 27.29
CA MET A 50 5.08 9.77 26.58
C MET A 50 5.52 9.80 25.12
N ILE A 51 5.31 10.92 24.43
CA ILE A 51 5.77 11.11 23.04
C ILE A 51 7.30 11.13 22.98
N TYR A 52 7.94 11.84 23.90
CA TYR A 52 9.40 11.91 23.99
C TYR A 52 10.06 10.57 24.27
N ASP A 53 9.42 9.71 25.07
CA ASP A 53 9.94 8.37 25.40
C ASP A 53 10.10 7.47 24.17
N ILE A 54 9.33 7.70 23.12
CA ILE A 54 9.36 6.92 21.88
C ILE A 54 10.12 7.61 20.74
N MET A 55 10.69 8.79 20.99
CA MET A 55 11.47 9.57 20.02
C MET A 55 12.98 9.45 20.30
N ASN A 56 13.76 9.36 19.21
CA ASN A 56 15.20 9.63 19.29
C ASN A 56 15.48 11.15 19.31
N ASP A 57 16.75 11.51 19.58
CA ASP A 57 17.12 12.92 19.73
C ASP A 57 16.89 13.77 18.47
N GLY A 58 17.10 13.19 17.29
CA GLY A 58 16.80 13.88 16.02
C GLY A 58 15.32 14.15 15.83
N GLN A 59 14.47 13.18 16.19
CA GLN A 59 13.01 13.32 16.13
C GLN A 59 12.50 14.35 17.14
N ARG A 60 13.05 14.36 18.37
CA ARG A 60 12.74 15.37 19.39
C ARG A 60 13.03 16.77 18.88
N LYS A 61 14.20 16.96 18.27
CA LYS A 61 14.57 18.25 17.69
C LYS A 61 13.58 18.71 16.62
N VAL A 62 13.24 17.84 15.68
CA VAL A 62 12.25 18.14 14.63
C VAL A 62 10.88 18.49 15.23
N TYR A 63 10.42 17.71 16.22
CA TYR A 63 9.15 17.97 16.89
C TYR A 63 9.10 19.34 17.59
N GLU A 64 10.18 19.73 18.27
CA GLU A 64 10.26 21.04 18.92
C GLU A 64 10.33 22.20 17.92
N GLU A 65 10.99 22.01 16.78
CA GLU A 65 11.13 23.06 15.77
C GLU A 65 9.87 23.19 14.89
N MET A 66 9.26 22.06 14.51
CA MET A 66 8.14 22.02 13.55
C MET A 66 6.77 21.95 14.21
N LEU A 67 6.70 21.65 15.52
CA LEU A 67 5.50 21.45 16.33
C LEU A 67 4.66 20.22 15.90
N GLU A 68 5.16 19.42 14.98
CA GLU A 68 4.59 18.18 14.49
C GLU A 68 5.65 17.26 13.91
N ILE A 69 5.42 15.96 13.96
CA ILE A 69 6.32 14.97 13.37
C ILE A 69 5.56 13.66 13.06
N ASP A 70 5.90 13.05 11.92
CA ASP A 70 5.54 11.67 11.58
C ASP A 70 6.77 10.77 11.75
N PHE A 71 6.60 9.64 12.39
CA PHE A 71 7.64 8.61 12.51
C PHE A 71 7.04 7.25 12.80
N SER A 72 7.86 6.21 12.79
CA SER A 72 7.46 4.87 13.21
C SER A 72 8.45 4.30 14.22
N PHE A 73 7.96 3.41 15.07
CA PHE A 73 8.80 2.65 15.99
C PHE A 73 8.18 1.27 16.25
N ALA A 74 8.97 0.35 16.77
CA ALA A 74 8.52 -0.98 17.11
C ALA A 74 8.79 -1.31 18.57
N ILE A 75 7.84 -1.98 19.21
CA ILE A 75 8.04 -2.61 20.51
C ILE A 75 8.24 -4.11 20.25
N PRO A 76 9.45 -4.66 20.51
CA PRO A 76 9.72 -6.08 20.31
C PRO A 76 8.70 -6.96 21.03
N GLY A 77 8.15 -7.95 20.32
CA GLY A 77 7.14 -8.87 20.87
C GLY A 77 5.72 -8.31 20.96
N LEU A 78 5.50 -7.04 20.62
CA LEU A 78 4.17 -6.42 20.65
C LEU A 78 3.67 -6.05 19.25
N ALA A 79 4.17 -4.99 18.68
CA ALA A 79 3.77 -4.48 17.35
C ALA A 79 4.69 -3.36 16.88
N ARG A 80 4.53 -2.97 15.61
CA ARG A 80 5.05 -1.74 15.05
C ARG A 80 3.95 -0.68 15.04
N PHE A 81 4.34 0.57 15.24
CA PHE A 81 3.41 1.70 15.31
C PHE A 81 3.87 2.83 14.39
N ARG A 82 2.91 3.40 13.66
CA ARG A 82 3.09 4.69 12.98
C ARG A 82 2.54 5.78 13.88
N VAL A 83 3.32 6.81 14.11
CA VAL A 83 3.00 7.91 15.02
C VAL A 83 2.94 9.22 14.26
N ASN A 84 1.87 9.96 14.46
CA ASN A 84 1.82 11.39 14.17
C ASN A 84 1.68 12.11 15.52
N ALA A 85 2.69 12.88 15.88
CA ALA A 85 2.70 13.73 17.08
C ALA A 85 2.57 15.18 16.64
N TYR A 86 1.76 15.96 17.36
CA TYR A 86 1.49 17.37 17.02
C TYR A 86 1.06 18.15 18.27
N ASN A 87 1.14 19.48 18.18
CA ASN A 87 0.61 20.37 19.19
C ASN A 87 -0.77 20.91 18.80
N GLN A 88 -1.65 21.06 19.77
CA GLN A 88 -2.98 21.67 19.63
C GLN A 88 -3.26 22.59 20.82
N GLU A 89 -4.42 23.28 20.85
CA GLU A 89 -4.75 24.30 21.82
C GLU A 89 -4.48 23.90 23.30
N ARG A 90 -4.81 22.69 23.70
CA ARG A 90 -4.64 22.19 25.06
C ARG A 90 -3.23 21.66 25.35
N GLY A 91 -2.38 21.52 24.34
CA GLY A 91 -1.02 21.02 24.46
C GLY A 91 -0.70 19.89 23.47
N ALA A 92 0.21 18.99 23.86
CA ALA A 92 0.65 17.88 23.01
C ALA A 92 -0.46 16.88 22.74
N SER A 93 -0.42 16.30 21.54
CA SER A 93 -1.29 15.22 21.10
C SER A 93 -0.52 14.24 20.21
N ALA A 94 -0.97 13.00 20.17
CA ALA A 94 -0.45 11.99 19.24
C ALA A 94 -1.52 10.98 18.83
N VAL A 95 -1.40 10.50 17.61
CA VAL A 95 -2.13 9.35 17.10
C VAL A 95 -1.12 8.26 16.79
N LEU A 96 -1.30 7.09 17.39
CA LEU A 96 -0.43 5.93 17.21
C LEU A 96 -1.22 4.81 16.56
N ARG A 97 -0.97 4.58 15.28
CA ARG A 97 -1.62 3.51 14.51
C ARG A 97 -0.87 2.20 14.67
N THR A 98 -1.58 1.17 15.07
CA THR A 98 -1.03 -0.19 15.13
C THR A 98 -0.85 -0.73 13.71
N ILE A 99 0.37 -1.17 13.40
CA ILE A 99 0.70 -1.84 12.15
C ILE A 99 0.65 -3.35 12.41
N PRO A 100 -0.17 -4.11 11.66
CA PRO A 100 -0.28 -5.55 11.86
C PRO A 100 1.09 -6.24 11.69
N SER A 101 1.43 -7.12 12.62
CA SER A 101 2.67 -7.91 12.55
C SER A 101 2.55 -9.12 11.64
N LYS A 102 1.32 -9.62 11.41
CA LYS A 102 1.07 -10.78 10.56
C LYS A 102 0.91 -10.37 9.10
N ILE A 103 1.73 -10.96 8.24
CA ILE A 103 1.56 -10.88 6.79
C ILE A 103 0.65 -12.03 6.38
N LEU A 104 -0.48 -11.68 5.75
CA LEU A 104 -1.41 -12.67 5.21
C LEU A 104 -0.86 -13.25 3.91
N SER A 105 -1.07 -14.54 3.68
CA SER A 105 -0.75 -15.18 2.40
C SER A 105 -1.76 -14.78 1.34
N LEU A 106 -1.43 -15.00 0.05
CA LEU A 106 -2.35 -14.82 -1.05
C LEU A 106 -3.62 -15.68 -0.90
N GLU A 107 -3.47 -16.88 -0.34
CA GLU A 107 -4.59 -17.79 -0.05
C GLU A 107 -5.50 -17.24 1.06
N GLU A 108 -4.92 -16.77 2.16
CA GLU A 108 -5.66 -16.15 3.28
C GLU A 108 -6.42 -14.89 2.83
N LEU A 109 -5.90 -14.16 1.83
CA LEU A 109 -6.56 -13.01 1.22
C LEU A 109 -7.63 -13.39 0.18
N ASN A 110 -7.76 -14.67 -0.15
CA ASN A 110 -8.57 -15.14 -1.29
C ASN A 110 -8.21 -14.40 -2.60
N ALA A 111 -6.92 -14.09 -2.76
CA ALA A 111 -6.42 -13.37 -3.93
C ALA A 111 -6.58 -14.22 -5.21
N PRO A 112 -6.83 -13.58 -6.36
CA PRO A 112 -6.81 -14.26 -7.64
C PRO A 112 -5.50 -15.03 -7.85
N LYS A 113 -5.57 -16.26 -8.37
CA LYS A 113 -4.38 -17.13 -8.54
C LYS A 113 -3.28 -16.50 -9.37
N ILE A 114 -3.63 -15.63 -10.31
CA ILE A 114 -2.68 -14.94 -11.17
C ILE A 114 -1.74 -14.00 -10.38
N PHE A 115 -2.08 -13.59 -9.15
CA PHE A 115 -1.19 -12.78 -8.32
C PHE A 115 0.08 -13.53 -7.94
N ALA A 116 -0.02 -14.84 -7.72
CA ALA A 116 1.16 -15.69 -7.51
C ALA A 116 2.08 -15.72 -8.73
N GLU A 117 1.51 -15.76 -9.94
CA GLU A 117 2.28 -15.71 -11.18
C GLU A 117 2.97 -14.36 -11.37
N PHE A 118 2.29 -13.25 -11.05
CA PHE A 118 2.90 -11.92 -11.09
C PHE A 118 4.05 -11.79 -10.10
N ALA A 119 3.90 -12.35 -8.89
CA ALA A 119 4.93 -12.30 -7.86
C ALA A 119 6.22 -13.06 -8.23
N LEU A 120 6.13 -14.03 -9.14
CA LEU A 120 7.25 -14.87 -9.57
C LEU A 120 7.80 -14.48 -10.97
N LYS A 121 7.37 -13.35 -11.54
CA LYS A 121 7.95 -12.88 -12.79
C LYS A 121 9.44 -12.56 -12.60
N PRO A 122 10.29 -12.92 -13.57
CA PRO A 122 11.73 -12.68 -13.45
C PRO A 122 12.10 -11.20 -13.54
N ARG A 123 11.27 -10.39 -14.20
CA ARG A 123 11.48 -8.96 -14.43
C ARG A 123 10.20 -8.26 -14.86
N GLY A 124 10.24 -6.95 -14.87
CA GLY A 124 9.17 -6.10 -15.35
C GLY A 124 8.46 -5.38 -14.21
N LEU A 125 7.44 -4.62 -14.54
CA LEU A 125 6.70 -3.76 -13.63
C LEU A 125 5.33 -4.35 -13.31
N VAL A 126 5.04 -4.53 -12.03
CA VAL A 126 3.73 -4.91 -11.52
C VAL A 126 3.21 -3.78 -10.64
N LEU A 127 2.06 -3.23 -10.98
CA LEU A 127 1.46 -2.11 -10.28
C LEU A 127 0.21 -2.54 -9.53
N VAL A 128 0.12 -2.14 -8.27
CA VAL A 128 -1.08 -2.28 -7.45
C VAL A 128 -1.62 -0.89 -7.14
N THR A 129 -2.83 -0.60 -7.59
CA THR A 129 -3.41 0.73 -7.52
C THR A 129 -4.76 0.73 -6.79
N GLY A 130 -5.20 1.91 -6.40
CA GLY A 130 -6.45 2.12 -5.70
C GLY A 130 -6.36 3.27 -4.70
N PRO A 131 -7.49 3.72 -4.17
CA PRO A 131 -7.52 4.80 -3.18
C PRO A 131 -6.81 4.41 -1.88
N THR A 132 -6.53 5.39 -1.05
CA THR A 132 -6.01 5.15 0.31
C THR A 132 -6.96 4.23 1.07
N GLY A 133 -6.43 3.23 1.75
CA GLY A 133 -7.23 2.26 2.49
C GLY A 133 -7.86 1.15 1.65
N SER A 134 -7.49 1.01 0.38
CA SER A 134 -7.98 -0.08 -0.49
C SER A 134 -7.27 -1.43 -0.30
N GLY A 135 -6.28 -1.51 0.61
CA GLY A 135 -5.55 -2.75 0.89
C GLY A 135 -4.34 -3.02 0.00
N LYS A 136 -3.82 -2.02 -0.71
CA LYS A 136 -2.65 -2.17 -1.60
C LYS A 136 -1.45 -2.76 -0.89
N SER A 137 -1.08 -2.21 0.27
CA SER A 137 0.07 -2.66 1.06
C SER A 137 -0.09 -4.10 1.53
N THR A 138 -1.30 -4.50 1.92
CA THR A 138 -1.60 -5.88 2.31
C THR A 138 -1.43 -6.85 1.14
N THR A 139 -1.93 -6.50 -0.03
CA THR A 139 -1.78 -7.31 -1.26
C THR A 139 -0.32 -7.42 -1.67
N LEU A 140 0.42 -6.31 -1.67
CA LEU A 140 1.85 -6.31 -2.00
C LEU A 140 2.67 -7.11 -0.98
N ALA A 141 2.38 -6.98 0.31
CA ALA A 141 3.04 -7.77 1.34
C ALA A 141 2.83 -9.27 1.14
N ALA A 142 1.62 -9.69 0.75
CA ALA A 142 1.32 -11.08 0.42
C ALA A 142 2.07 -11.55 -0.84
N MET A 143 2.20 -10.72 -1.86
CA MET A 143 2.97 -11.04 -3.07
C MET A 143 4.47 -11.14 -2.78
N VAL A 144 5.03 -10.23 -2.00
CA VAL A 144 6.43 -10.26 -1.54
C VAL A 144 6.68 -11.51 -0.70
N ASN A 145 5.77 -11.85 0.20
CA ASN A 145 5.89 -13.08 1.00
C ASN A 145 5.85 -14.33 0.12
N HIS A 146 5.01 -14.36 -0.91
CA HIS A 146 4.95 -15.46 -1.86
C HIS A 146 6.29 -15.64 -2.61
N LEU A 147 6.89 -14.54 -3.08
CA LEU A 147 8.22 -14.56 -3.68
C LEU A 147 9.28 -15.06 -2.70
N ASN A 148 9.25 -14.55 -1.47
CA ASN A 148 10.17 -14.91 -0.38
C ASN A 148 10.13 -16.41 0.00
N GLU A 149 8.98 -17.04 -0.17
CA GLU A 149 8.78 -18.46 0.13
C GLU A 149 9.17 -19.40 -1.02
N ASN A 150 9.18 -18.90 -2.25
CA ASN A 150 9.32 -19.75 -3.44
C ASN A 150 10.65 -19.59 -4.17
N GLU A 151 11.29 -18.42 -4.12
CA GLU A 151 12.50 -18.12 -4.89
C GLU A 151 13.68 -17.78 -3.98
N TYR A 152 14.90 -17.97 -4.49
CA TYR A 152 16.13 -17.55 -3.86
C TYR A 152 16.62 -16.26 -4.54
N GLY A 153 16.51 -15.15 -3.85
CA GLY A 153 16.87 -13.85 -4.42
C GLY A 153 17.01 -12.77 -3.35
N HIS A 154 17.21 -11.55 -3.81
CA HIS A 154 17.27 -10.37 -2.95
C HIS A 154 16.09 -9.45 -3.26
N ILE A 155 15.26 -9.21 -2.25
CA ILE A 155 14.13 -8.28 -2.30
C ILE A 155 14.52 -7.03 -1.53
N LEU A 156 14.50 -5.90 -2.21
CA LEU A 156 14.74 -4.59 -1.61
C LEU A 156 13.45 -3.79 -1.62
N THR A 157 13.03 -3.25 -0.47
CA THR A 157 11.88 -2.36 -0.39
C THR A 157 12.30 -0.95 -0.01
N ILE A 158 11.60 0.04 -0.59
CA ILE A 158 11.73 1.46 -0.28
C ILE A 158 10.34 1.97 0.04
N GLU A 159 10.11 2.36 1.29
CA GLU A 159 8.78 2.64 1.83
C GLU A 159 8.76 3.92 2.67
N ASP A 160 7.59 4.52 2.79
CA ASP A 160 7.39 5.75 3.58
C ASP A 160 6.00 5.74 4.25
N PRO A 161 5.86 5.13 5.43
CA PRO A 161 6.80 4.26 6.16
C PRO A 161 6.68 2.77 5.77
N ILE A 162 7.53 1.92 6.37
CA ILE A 162 7.38 0.46 6.33
C ILE A 162 6.06 0.07 7.02
N GLU A 163 5.16 -0.61 6.29
CA GLU A 163 3.87 -1.06 6.83
C GLU A 163 3.89 -2.52 7.31
N PHE A 164 4.71 -3.37 6.71
CA PHE A 164 4.88 -4.77 7.11
C PHE A 164 6.36 -5.11 7.19
N VAL A 165 6.78 -5.72 8.29
CA VAL A 165 8.15 -6.20 8.43
C VAL A 165 8.22 -7.65 7.97
N HIS A 166 9.05 -7.90 6.97
CA HIS A 166 9.27 -9.23 6.42
C HIS A 166 10.45 -9.91 7.09
N GLU A 167 10.30 -11.19 7.42
CA GLU A 167 11.42 -12.05 7.77
C GLU A 167 12.00 -12.64 6.48
N SER A 168 13.33 -12.64 6.35
CA SER A 168 14.00 -13.33 5.25
C SER A 168 13.79 -14.84 5.39
N LYS A 169 13.25 -15.47 4.36
CA LYS A 169 13.03 -16.92 4.26
C LYS A 169 13.98 -17.50 3.23
N LYS A 170 13.53 -17.76 2.01
CA LYS A 170 14.42 -18.11 0.91
C LYS A 170 15.13 -16.90 0.33
N CYS A 171 14.44 -15.75 0.30
CA CYS A 171 15.05 -14.50 -0.13
C CYS A 171 15.76 -13.79 1.03
N LEU A 172 16.80 -13.04 0.70
CA LEU A 172 17.27 -11.94 1.53
C LEU A 172 16.30 -10.76 1.33
N ILE A 173 15.77 -10.21 2.40
CA ILE A 173 14.92 -9.02 2.35
C ILE A 173 15.56 -7.87 3.11
N ASN A 174 15.76 -6.76 2.42
CA ASN A 174 16.19 -5.49 3.01
C ASN A 174 15.11 -4.44 2.81
N GLN A 175 14.63 -3.88 3.91
CA GLN A 175 13.58 -2.86 3.88
C GLN A 175 14.15 -1.51 4.30
N ARG A 176 13.97 -0.50 3.45
CA ARG A 176 14.46 0.86 3.68
C ARG A 176 13.29 1.82 3.82
N GLU A 177 13.24 2.51 4.95
CA GLU A 177 12.24 3.54 5.23
C GLU A 177 12.83 4.92 4.95
N VAL A 178 12.06 5.77 4.29
CA VAL A 178 12.43 7.18 4.10
C VAL A 178 12.46 7.88 5.46
N GLY A 179 13.49 8.64 5.70
CA GLY A 179 13.82 9.27 6.98
C GLY A 179 14.86 8.46 7.76
N PRO A 180 14.50 7.34 8.38
CA PRO A 180 15.45 6.54 9.16
C PRO A 180 16.58 5.89 8.37
N HIS A 181 16.30 5.42 7.13
CA HIS A 181 17.23 4.57 6.38
C HIS A 181 17.67 5.17 5.05
N THR A 182 17.02 6.21 4.58
CA THR A 182 17.36 6.95 3.36
C THR A 182 16.73 8.33 3.39
N LEU A 183 17.33 9.29 2.72
CA LEU A 183 16.83 10.67 2.71
C LEU A 183 15.65 10.88 1.75
N SER A 184 15.50 10.03 0.75
CA SER A 184 14.39 10.12 -0.22
C SER A 184 14.19 8.82 -0.99
N PHE A 185 13.03 8.65 -1.61
CA PHE A 185 12.77 7.57 -2.57
C PHE A 185 13.80 7.56 -3.69
N ASN A 186 14.11 8.72 -4.26
CA ASN A 186 15.02 8.83 -5.40
C ASN A 186 16.43 8.40 -5.04
N ASN A 187 16.95 8.82 -3.90
CA ASN A 187 18.27 8.41 -3.42
C ASN A 187 18.35 6.90 -3.22
N ALA A 188 17.34 6.34 -2.55
CA ALA A 188 17.28 4.91 -2.30
C ALA A 188 17.16 4.10 -3.59
N LEU A 189 16.32 4.53 -4.54
CA LEU A 189 16.11 3.82 -5.80
C LEU A 189 17.32 3.88 -6.73
N ARG A 190 18.03 5.02 -6.76
CA ARG A 190 19.32 5.13 -7.47
C ARG A 190 20.38 4.20 -6.86
N SER A 191 20.42 4.09 -5.55
CA SER A 191 21.34 3.18 -4.87
C SER A 191 20.96 1.72 -5.10
N ALA A 192 19.67 1.41 -5.11
CA ALA A 192 19.12 0.07 -5.25
C ALA A 192 19.72 -0.71 -6.42
N LEU A 193 19.93 -0.07 -7.55
CA LEU A 193 20.48 -0.69 -8.75
C LEU A 193 21.93 -1.23 -8.56
N ARG A 194 22.61 -0.83 -7.48
CA ARG A 194 23.97 -1.30 -7.11
C ARG A 194 23.97 -2.20 -5.87
N GLU A 195 22.80 -2.52 -5.36
CA GLU A 195 22.60 -3.33 -4.15
C GLU A 195 22.28 -4.81 -4.49
N ASP A 196 22.46 -5.18 -5.77
CA ASP A 196 22.19 -6.53 -6.28
C ASP A 196 20.77 -7.07 -5.99
N PRO A 197 19.72 -6.29 -6.25
CA PRO A 197 18.36 -6.75 -6.05
C PRO A 197 17.87 -7.57 -7.25
N ASP A 198 17.06 -8.59 -6.98
CA ASP A 198 16.25 -9.28 -7.99
C ASP A 198 14.85 -8.64 -8.07
N CYS A 199 14.34 -8.20 -6.93
CA CYS A 199 13.04 -7.53 -6.81
C CYS A 199 13.17 -6.24 -6.02
N ILE A 200 12.53 -5.17 -6.51
CA ILE A 200 12.46 -3.87 -5.85
C ILE A 200 10.99 -3.51 -5.64
N LEU A 201 10.60 -3.25 -4.39
CA LEU A 201 9.29 -2.67 -4.08
C LEU A 201 9.46 -1.18 -3.83
N VAL A 202 8.77 -0.36 -4.61
CA VAL A 202 8.67 1.09 -4.42
C VAL A 202 7.30 1.39 -3.83
N GLY A 203 7.28 1.83 -2.59
CA GLY A 203 6.04 1.99 -1.81
C GLY A 203 5.01 2.87 -2.49
N GLU A 204 5.44 3.92 -3.18
CA GLU A 204 4.57 4.78 -4.00
C GLU A 204 5.35 5.47 -5.12
N LEU A 205 4.76 5.47 -6.31
CA LEU A 205 5.26 6.18 -7.50
C LEU A 205 4.59 7.57 -7.58
N ARG A 206 5.19 8.57 -6.94
CA ARG A 206 4.59 9.90 -6.76
C ARG A 206 4.99 10.90 -7.85
N ASP A 207 6.24 10.90 -8.23
CA ASP A 207 6.84 11.93 -9.08
C ASP A 207 7.55 11.34 -10.30
N LEU A 208 7.84 12.21 -11.24
CA LEU A 208 8.49 11.87 -12.51
C LEU A 208 9.80 11.11 -12.32
N GLU A 209 10.63 11.53 -11.38
CA GLU A 209 11.96 10.92 -11.19
C GLU A 209 11.84 9.50 -10.63
N THR A 210 10.96 9.29 -9.65
CA THR A 210 10.69 7.96 -9.08
C THR A 210 10.12 7.02 -10.14
N ILE A 211 9.18 7.49 -10.97
CA ILE A 211 8.59 6.72 -12.06
C ILE A 211 9.65 6.37 -13.10
N ARG A 212 10.49 7.32 -13.50
CA ARG A 212 11.60 7.11 -14.46
C ARG A 212 12.56 6.02 -13.96
N LEU A 213 12.99 6.11 -12.71
CA LEU A 213 13.90 5.13 -12.10
C LEU A 213 13.25 3.74 -11.99
N ALA A 214 11.96 3.66 -11.63
CA ALA A 214 11.25 2.39 -11.57
C ALA A 214 11.11 1.74 -12.96
N LEU A 215 10.77 2.51 -13.99
CA LEU A 215 10.72 2.02 -15.37
C LEU A 215 12.09 1.53 -15.85
N SER A 216 13.16 2.28 -15.56
CA SER A 216 14.52 1.89 -15.91
C SER A 216 14.94 0.59 -15.22
N ALA A 217 14.62 0.43 -13.95
CA ALA A 217 14.88 -0.80 -13.20
C ALA A 217 14.15 -2.01 -13.79
N ALA A 218 12.86 -1.84 -14.13
CA ALA A 218 12.06 -2.88 -14.74
C ALA A 218 12.54 -3.28 -16.14
N GLU A 219 12.97 -2.30 -16.94
CA GLU A 219 13.51 -2.52 -18.28
C GLU A 219 14.89 -3.23 -18.24
N THR A 220 15.70 -2.93 -17.23
CA THR A 220 17.06 -3.48 -17.10
C THR A 220 17.14 -4.82 -16.37
N GLY A 221 16.02 -5.49 -16.15
CA GLY A 221 15.99 -6.89 -15.71
C GLY A 221 15.54 -7.13 -14.27
N HIS A 222 15.05 -6.12 -13.57
CA HIS A 222 14.52 -6.27 -12.21
C HIS A 222 12.99 -6.47 -12.21
N LEU A 223 12.49 -7.26 -11.28
CA LEU A 223 11.06 -7.25 -10.96
C LEU A 223 10.78 -6.04 -10.05
N VAL A 224 9.90 -5.15 -10.49
CA VAL A 224 9.55 -3.93 -9.74
C VAL A 224 8.07 -3.97 -9.37
N PHE A 225 7.80 -3.86 -8.08
CA PHE A 225 6.46 -3.60 -7.55
C PHE A 225 6.31 -2.13 -7.21
N GLY A 226 5.19 -1.53 -7.59
CA GLY A 226 4.89 -0.14 -7.28
C GLY A 226 3.41 0.08 -6.99
N THR A 227 3.11 1.22 -6.37
CA THR A 227 1.72 1.64 -6.14
C THR A 227 1.43 3.01 -6.71
N LEU A 228 0.16 3.21 -7.08
CA LEU A 228 -0.42 4.51 -7.40
C LEU A 228 -1.84 4.59 -6.79
N HIS A 229 -2.41 5.79 -6.76
CA HIS A 229 -3.77 6.03 -6.23
C HIS A 229 -4.85 6.03 -7.30
N THR A 230 -4.56 5.59 -8.48
CA THR A 230 -5.50 5.52 -9.61
C THR A 230 -6.56 4.43 -9.42
N SER A 231 -7.72 4.60 -10.03
CA SER A 231 -8.90 3.74 -9.85
C SER A 231 -9.12 2.71 -10.95
N SER A 232 -8.28 2.71 -11.99
CA SER A 232 -8.35 1.73 -13.08
C SER A 232 -6.99 1.53 -13.75
N ALA A 233 -6.84 0.45 -14.49
CA ALA A 233 -5.64 0.18 -15.27
C ALA A 233 -5.39 1.27 -16.34
N ALA A 234 -6.42 1.67 -17.06
CA ALA A 234 -6.32 2.73 -18.07
C ALA A 234 -5.85 4.05 -17.47
N LYS A 235 -6.46 4.49 -16.36
CA LYS A 235 -6.04 5.71 -15.65
C LYS A 235 -4.62 5.61 -15.09
N THR A 236 -4.17 4.41 -14.73
CA THR A 236 -2.80 4.17 -14.27
C THR A 236 -1.80 4.43 -15.38
N ILE A 237 -2.05 3.91 -16.58
CA ILE A 237 -1.19 4.15 -17.74
C ILE A 237 -1.15 5.63 -18.09
N ASP A 238 -2.31 6.29 -18.16
CA ASP A 238 -2.38 7.73 -18.41
C ASP A 238 -1.60 8.52 -17.38
N ARG A 239 -1.78 8.21 -16.09
CA ARG A 239 -1.09 8.90 -14.98
C ARG A 239 0.44 8.80 -15.09
N ILE A 240 0.96 7.62 -15.43
CA ILE A 240 2.39 7.41 -15.60
C ILE A 240 2.93 8.23 -16.77
N VAL A 241 2.25 8.21 -17.90
CA VAL A 241 2.69 8.94 -19.10
C VAL A 241 2.56 10.45 -18.92
N ASP A 242 1.48 10.91 -18.26
CA ASP A 242 1.17 12.34 -18.13
C ASP A 242 2.11 13.13 -17.23
N VAL A 243 2.86 12.49 -16.35
CA VAL A 243 3.87 13.20 -15.53
C VAL A 243 5.10 13.60 -16.35
N PHE A 244 5.31 13.02 -17.53
CA PHE A 244 6.45 13.32 -18.39
C PHE A 244 6.18 14.49 -19.34
N PRO A 245 7.23 15.24 -19.71
CA PRO A 245 7.14 16.24 -20.78
C PRO A 245 6.63 15.64 -22.09
N ALA A 246 6.03 16.46 -22.93
CA ALA A 246 5.41 16.03 -24.19
C ALA A 246 6.37 15.32 -25.13
N ASP A 247 7.60 15.76 -25.19
CA ASP A 247 8.68 15.21 -26.03
C ASP A 247 9.23 13.86 -25.53
N GLU A 248 8.96 13.50 -24.28
CA GLU A 248 9.36 12.21 -23.71
C GLU A 248 8.24 11.16 -23.71
N LYS A 249 6.99 11.54 -23.90
CA LYS A 249 5.82 10.66 -23.75
C LYS A 249 5.86 9.44 -24.67
N GLU A 250 6.32 9.57 -25.89
CA GLU A 250 6.44 8.45 -26.82
C GLU A 250 7.45 7.41 -26.33
N MET A 251 8.61 7.87 -25.87
CA MET A 251 9.63 7.01 -25.27
C MET A 251 9.11 6.30 -24.02
N VAL A 252 8.41 7.00 -23.14
CA VAL A 252 7.83 6.44 -21.92
C VAL A 252 6.78 5.37 -22.23
N ARG A 253 5.94 5.60 -23.25
CA ARG A 253 4.97 4.57 -23.70
C ARG A 253 5.70 3.33 -24.22
N ALA A 254 6.77 3.50 -24.97
CA ALA A 254 7.58 2.38 -25.46
C ALA A 254 8.18 1.60 -24.29
N MET A 255 8.84 2.27 -23.35
CA MET A 255 9.42 1.64 -22.15
C MET A 255 8.36 0.90 -21.32
N LEU A 256 7.22 1.55 -21.08
CA LEU A 256 6.13 0.97 -20.31
C LEU A 256 5.50 -0.24 -21.02
N SER A 257 5.34 -0.17 -22.36
CA SER A 257 4.82 -1.29 -23.14
C SER A 257 5.70 -2.52 -23.07
N GLU A 258 7.02 -2.36 -22.98
CA GLU A 258 7.98 -3.46 -22.91
C GLU A 258 8.12 -4.02 -21.47
N SER A 259 8.12 -3.15 -20.46
CA SER A 259 8.43 -3.53 -19.08
C SER A 259 7.20 -3.91 -18.26
N LEU A 260 5.99 -3.44 -18.60
CA LEU A 260 4.78 -3.73 -17.82
C LEU A 260 4.43 -5.21 -17.87
N GLN A 261 4.13 -5.80 -16.71
CA GLN A 261 3.60 -7.16 -16.58
C GLN A 261 2.11 -7.14 -16.24
N ALA A 262 1.70 -6.33 -15.29
CA ALA A 262 0.32 -6.24 -14.84
C ALA A 262 -0.02 -4.94 -14.14
N VAL A 263 -1.29 -4.58 -14.16
CA VAL A 263 -1.89 -3.57 -13.28
C VAL A 263 -3.06 -4.20 -12.54
N ILE A 264 -3.01 -4.13 -11.22
CA ILE A 264 -4.08 -4.58 -10.32
C ILE A 264 -4.69 -3.35 -9.68
N SER A 265 -5.90 -2.98 -10.05
CA SER A 265 -6.64 -1.89 -9.41
C SER A 265 -7.61 -2.47 -8.39
N GLN A 266 -7.50 -2.02 -7.14
CA GLN A 266 -8.16 -2.64 -6.00
C GLN A 266 -9.03 -1.67 -5.22
N THR A 267 -10.18 -2.13 -4.79
CA THR A 267 -11.06 -1.46 -3.82
C THR A 267 -11.53 -2.44 -2.75
N LEU A 268 -11.82 -1.95 -1.55
CA LEU A 268 -12.38 -2.75 -0.45
C LEU A 268 -13.87 -2.46 -0.29
N LEU A 269 -14.65 -3.52 -0.12
CA LEU A 269 -16.08 -3.49 0.12
C LEU A 269 -16.42 -4.22 1.41
N LYS A 270 -17.45 -3.78 2.11
CA LYS A 270 -17.98 -4.51 3.26
C LYS A 270 -18.61 -5.82 2.80
N THR A 271 -18.36 -6.88 3.53
CA THR A 271 -19.05 -8.16 3.31
C THR A 271 -20.52 -8.02 3.67
N LYS A 272 -21.37 -8.82 3.03
CA LYS A 272 -22.82 -8.77 3.22
C LYS A 272 -23.26 -9.08 4.67
N ASP A 273 -22.50 -9.94 5.35
CA ASP A 273 -22.71 -10.28 6.75
C ASP A 273 -22.20 -9.21 7.74
N GLY A 274 -21.52 -8.18 7.24
CA GLY A 274 -20.97 -7.09 8.04
C GLY A 274 -19.77 -7.46 8.91
N THR A 275 -19.22 -8.67 8.77
CA THR A 275 -18.12 -9.17 9.63
C THR A 275 -16.73 -8.74 9.18
N GLY A 276 -16.59 -8.27 7.92
CA GLY A 276 -15.29 -7.93 7.37
C GLY A 276 -15.37 -7.12 6.08
N ARG A 277 -14.27 -7.15 5.36
CA ARG A 277 -14.12 -6.51 4.04
C ARG A 277 -13.54 -7.51 3.04
N VAL A 278 -13.91 -7.35 1.80
CA VAL A 278 -13.38 -8.12 0.67
C VAL A 278 -12.84 -7.17 -0.39
N ALA A 279 -11.75 -7.57 -1.03
CA ALA A 279 -11.18 -6.82 -2.14
C ALA A 279 -11.88 -7.17 -3.45
N ALA A 280 -12.18 -6.15 -4.24
CA ALA A 280 -12.57 -6.30 -5.64
C ALA A 280 -11.48 -5.71 -6.54
N HIS A 281 -11.21 -6.38 -7.65
CA HIS A 281 -10.08 -6.07 -8.51
C HIS A 281 -10.49 -5.89 -9.97
N GLU A 282 -9.89 -4.88 -10.62
CA GLU A 282 -9.64 -4.89 -12.05
C GLU A 282 -8.23 -5.41 -12.27
N ILE A 283 -8.06 -6.37 -13.16
CA ILE A 283 -6.76 -6.99 -13.46
C ILE A 283 -6.49 -6.83 -14.95
N MET A 284 -5.41 -6.14 -15.27
CA MET A 284 -4.87 -6.03 -16.63
C MET A 284 -3.54 -6.77 -16.71
N VAL A 285 -3.44 -7.69 -17.66
CA VAL A 285 -2.21 -8.41 -18.00
C VAL A 285 -1.62 -7.80 -19.27
N ALA A 286 -0.33 -7.53 -19.28
CA ALA A 286 0.36 -6.95 -20.43
C ALA A 286 0.57 -7.98 -21.55
N THR A 287 -0.53 -8.37 -22.19
CA THR A 287 -0.52 -9.17 -23.42
C THR A 287 0.03 -8.36 -24.60
N PRO A 288 0.42 -8.98 -25.72
CA PRO A 288 0.81 -8.25 -26.94
C PRO A 288 -0.20 -7.20 -27.37
N ALA A 289 -1.50 -7.49 -27.26
CA ALA A 289 -2.57 -6.54 -27.57
C ALA A 289 -2.56 -5.32 -26.63
N ILE A 290 -2.45 -5.52 -25.32
CA ILE A 290 -2.34 -4.44 -24.33
C ILE A 290 -1.08 -3.61 -24.57
N ARG A 291 0.07 -4.25 -24.80
CA ARG A 291 1.34 -3.56 -25.09
C ARG A 291 1.21 -2.65 -26.31
N ASN A 292 0.54 -3.12 -27.36
CA ASN A 292 0.30 -2.32 -28.55
C ASN A 292 -0.60 -1.13 -28.28
N LEU A 293 -1.67 -1.29 -27.50
CA LEU A 293 -2.56 -0.18 -27.11
C LEU A 293 -1.79 0.91 -26.31
N ILE A 294 -0.88 0.52 -25.42
CA ILE A 294 -0.02 1.45 -24.68
C ILE A 294 0.88 2.22 -25.66
N ARG A 295 1.57 1.51 -26.52
CA ARG A 295 2.52 2.08 -27.49
C ARG A 295 1.87 3.07 -28.43
N GLU A 296 0.67 2.74 -28.92
CA GLU A 296 -0.09 3.57 -29.86
C GLU A 296 -0.96 4.64 -29.17
N ALA A 297 -0.88 4.79 -27.85
CA ALA A 297 -1.71 5.73 -27.06
C ALA A 297 -3.22 5.49 -27.19
N LYS A 298 -3.64 4.26 -27.48
CA LYS A 298 -5.05 3.85 -27.62
C LYS A 298 -5.64 3.38 -26.29
N ILE A 299 -5.46 4.16 -25.24
CA ILE A 299 -5.84 3.80 -23.87
C ILE A 299 -7.35 3.56 -23.72
N ALA A 300 -8.17 4.29 -24.45
CA ALA A 300 -9.62 4.11 -24.44
C ALA A 300 -10.08 2.69 -24.84
N GLN A 301 -9.28 1.95 -25.60
CA GLN A 301 -9.59 0.58 -26.03
C GLN A 301 -9.17 -0.48 -25.00
N MET A 302 -8.41 -0.11 -23.96
CA MET A 302 -7.94 -1.06 -22.93
C MET A 302 -9.08 -1.75 -22.21
N TYR A 303 -10.13 -1.02 -21.87
CA TYR A 303 -11.26 -1.58 -21.13
C TYR A 303 -11.87 -2.77 -21.88
N SER A 304 -12.08 -2.64 -23.19
CA SER A 304 -12.59 -3.73 -24.01
C SER A 304 -11.65 -4.93 -24.05
N ALA A 305 -10.34 -4.68 -24.15
CA ALA A 305 -9.35 -5.75 -24.12
C ALA A 305 -9.32 -6.49 -22.76
N ILE A 306 -9.47 -5.76 -21.65
CA ILE A 306 -9.58 -6.36 -20.31
C ILE A 306 -10.86 -7.18 -20.19
N GLN A 307 -11.99 -6.64 -20.68
CA GLN A 307 -13.31 -7.28 -20.62
C GLN A 307 -13.33 -8.64 -21.32
N THR A 308 -12.61 -8.78 -22.40
CA THR A 308 -12.54 -10.01 -23.21
C THR A 308 -11.32 -10.89 -22.89
N GLY A 309 -10.49 -10.47 -21.92
CA GLY A 309 -9.22 -11.11 -21.59
C GLY A 309 -9.28 -12.16 -20.48
N SER A 310 -10.43 -12.71 -20.15
CA SER A 310 -10.60 -13.69 -19.06
C SER A 310 -9.72 -14.93 -19.21
N GLY A 311 -9.46 -15.36 -20.44
CA GLY A 311 -8.61 -16.52 -20.73
C GLY A 311 -7.15 -16.39 -20.28
N VAL A 312 -6.67 -15.15 -20.07
CA VAL A 312 -5.32 -14.85 -19.54
C VAL A 312 -5.34 -14.27 -18.13
N GLY A 313 -6.49 -14.33 -17.46
CA GLY A 313 -6.65 -13.86 -16.08
C GLY A 313 -7.05 -12.40 -15.94
N MET A 314 -7.37 -11.69 -17.02
CA MET A 314 -7.89 -10.33 -16.94
C MET A 314 -9.36 -10.33 -16.51
N GLN A 315 -9.75 -9.29 -15.80
CA GLN A 315 -11.14 -9.00 -15.44
C GLN A 315 -11.34 -7.51 -15.25
N THR A 316 -12.54 -7.02 -15.56
CA THR A 316 -12.97 -5.69 -15.18
C THR A 316 -13.44 -5.69 -13.71
N LEU A 317 -13.45 -4.51 -13.09
CA LEU A 317 -14.02 -4.38 -11.76
C LEU A 317 -15.47 -4.85 -11.70
N ASP A 318 -16.30 -4.47 -12.69
CA ASP A 318 -17.72 -4.83 -12.74
C ASP A 318 -17.93 -6.34 -12.88
N GLN A 319 -17.08 -7.03 -13.64
CA GLN A 319 -17.11 -8.51 -13.73
C GLN A 319 -16.82 -9.16 -12.37
N ASN A 320 -15.83 -8.63 -11.63
CA ASN A 320 -15.51 -9.13 -10.30
C ASN A 320 -16.61 -8.83 -9.29
N LEU A 321 -17.18 -7.62 -9.33
CA LEU A 321 -18.32 -7.27 -8.50
C LEU A 321 -19.52 -8.16 -8.74
N THR A 322 -19.83 -8.47 -10.00
CA THR A 322 -20.90 -9.41 -10.38
C THR A 322 -20.67 -10.79 -9.77
N ASP A 323 -19.44 -11.31 -9.82
CA ASP A 323 -19.10 -12.59 -9.21
C ASP A 323 -19.26 -12.56 -7.69
N LEU A 324 -18.81 -11.51 -7.02
CA LEU A 324 -18.93 -11.34 -5.58
C LEU A 324 -20.40 -11.25 -5.12
N VAL A 325 -21.28 -10.59 -5.89
CA VAL A 325 -22.72 -10.53 -5.63
C VAL A 325 -23.34 -11.92 -5.83
N ARG A 326 -23.02 -12.58 -6.94
CA ARG A 326 -23.52 -13.94 -7.25
C ARG A 326 -23.14 -14.95 -6.18
N ARG A 327 -21.94 -14.86 -5.63
CA ARG A 327 -21.45 -15.69 -4.52
C ARG A 327 -21.98 -15.26 -3.15
N ASN A 328 -22.84 -14.24 -3.12
CA ASN A 328 -23.42 -13.70 -1.89
C ASN A 328 -22.41 -13.14 -0.88
N ILE A 329 -21.23 -12.71 -1.34
CA ILE A 329 -20.15 -12.15 -0.50
C ILE A 329 -20.42 -10.68 -0.22
N ILE A 330 -20.91 -9.92 -1.19
CA ILE A 330 -21.31 -8.53 -1.05
C ILE A 330 -22.75 -8.33 -1.45
N SER A 331 -23.37 -7.22 -1.02
CA SER A 331 -24.72 -6.84 -1.45
C SER A 331 -24.69 -6.19 -2.83
N GLY A 332 -25.84 -6.21 -3.53
CA GLY A 332 -26.01 -5.47 -4.79
C GLY A 332 -25.79 -3.98 -4.62
N ALA A 333 -26.23 -3.39 -3.49
CA ALA A 333 -26.02 -1.98 -3.16
C ALA A 333 -24.53 -1.65 -2.99
N ALA A 334 -23.75 -2.52 -2.33
CA ALA A 334 -22.31 -2.34 -2.19
C ALA A 334 -21.60 -2.40 -3.57
N ALA A 335 -21.97 -3.36 -4.42
CA ALA A 335 -21.45 -3.46 -5.78
C ALA A 335 -21.78 -2.20 -6.59
N ARG A 336 -23.02 -1.75 -6.55
CA ARG A 336 -23.49 -0.55 -7.25
C ARG A 336 -22.69 0.70 -6.87
N SER A 337 -22.33 0.86 -5.60
CA SER A 337 -21.55 2.01 -5.12
C SER A 337 -20.12 2.04 -5.64
N ALA A 338 -19.55 0.90 -6.01
CA ALA A 338 -18.17 0.76 -6.48
C ALA A 338 -18.06 0.57 -7.99
N ALA A 339 -19.16 0.20 -8.65
CA ALA A 339 -19.17 -0.18 -10.06
C ALA A 339 -18.88 0.99 -11.01
N LYS A 340 -18.26 0.68 -12.13
CA LYS A 340 -18.12 1.62 -13.26
C LYS A 340 -19.48 1.90 -13.91
N SER A 341 -20.32 0.86 -14.03
CA SER A 341 -21.67 0.91 -14.58
C SER A 341 -22.70 0.52 -13.50
N PRO A 342 -23.07 1.45 -12.60
CA PRO A 342 -23.95 1.17 -11.47
C PRO A 342 -25.32 0.62 -11.85
N GLU A 343 -25.81 0.96 -13.05
CA GLU A 343 -27.08 0.51 -13.60
C GLU A 343 -27.19 -1.00 -13.77
N ASN A 344 -26.07 -1.70 -13.86
CA ASN A 344 -26.03 -3.16 -14.00
C ASN A 344 -26.21 -3.89 -12.65
N PHE A 345 -26.28 -3.18 -11.55
CA PHE A 345 -26.42 -3.74 -10.21
C PHE A 345 -27.72 -3.28 -9.57
N PRO A 346 -28.65 -4.21 -9.27
CA PRO A 346 -29.88 -3.86 -8.54
C PRO A 346 -29.55 -3.41 -7.13
N GLY A 347 -30.21 -2.34 -6.70
CA GLY A 347 -30.06 -1.74 -5.38
C GLY A 347 -30.82 -2.50 -4.29
#